data_ce47a05075817c31a093987c97fac1db
#
_entry.id   ce47a05075817c31a093987c97fac1db
#
_cell.length_a   1.000
_cell.length_b   1.000
_cell.length_c   1.000
_cell.angle_alpha   90.00
_cell.angle_beta   90.00
_cell.angle_gamma   90.00
#
_symmetry.space_group_name_H-M   'P 1'
#
loop_
_entity.id
_entity.type
_entity.pdbx_description
1 polymer ?
#
loop_
_entity_poly.entity_id
_entity_poly.type
_entity_poly.pdbx_seq_one_letter_code
_entity_poly.pdbx_strand_id
1 'polypeptide(L)'
;MLRKVKSTNNTVNYSYDVKGNLTKTAVESYESGNYAANLTYNDDNQVATRQATGFGNAVNETYTYSADDAFHDKKITATKITVGSAQFMNTADTYDSFDRLSSRSRTISGASGAAETYTYTRGRVDSETSFNVASVSYSYGGQSGSESYAYDQDGNIVQTDSAKYTYDLLGRLTREDNERLNKSFAYTYDLGGNITSRKEYAYTTGTLGSALKTANYVYSGDRLTSYDSKTCAYNADGTPTRYKGTSTTFYRGRMAVYGNYYFEYDHNGVRRVKYSNDGMVLVSYCYDGTRLLAEKRMNSPSQIVYFYDHSGIVGLQVDSTKYYYRKNLLGDIVAVYQGNTKVGEYVYDAWGNHRIFNASGVDITDNSSYNNNVLKLNPFRYRGYYFDAETKLYYLINRYYDPETSRFLSADDVSYLNPETIGGLNLYAYCNNNPVMNIDPEGTFVLSMLLVGALIGFATSFAISATIQMATDGEVNWGTAAIDGAFGAISGALAVTGIGAVGIGFANAGLSAANSLITTGIEKNWQFNILDGAFIVLGAAMSGVIGGLTRKAALQKLLPVKSLADMAHTGVLNAVAAKSGVKQATAAMSRYANPAITKYFADTIIDDTMMNYYQTLLWASLKRGLEGIFG
;
A
#
# COMPACT_ATOMS: atom_id res chain seq x y z
N MET A 1 6.03 19.79 -19.12
CA MET A 1 5.59 18.36 -19.17
C MET A 1 6.57 17.53 -19.97
N LEU A 2 6.98 16.39 -19.44
CA LEU A 2 7.88 15.46 -20.12
C LEU A 2 7.16 14.82 -21.32
N ARG A 3 7.68 14.99 -22.53
CA ARG A 3 7.02 14.45 -23.75
C ARG A 3 7.69 13.22 -24.32
N LYS A 4 8.98 13.03 -24.05
CA LYS A 4 9.74 11.92 -24.61
C LYS A 4 10.94 11.57 -23.78
N VAL A 5 11.14 10.28 -23.52
CA VAL A 5 12.36 9.71 -22.97
C VAL A 5 12.92 8.70 -23.95
N LYS A 6 14.22 8.78 -24.25
CA LYS A 6 14.90 7.87 -25.14
C LYS A 6 16.07 7.20 -24.40
N SER A 7 16.11 5.89 -24.41
CA SER A 7 17.26 5.06 -24.02
C SER A 7 17.79 4.30 -25.24
N THR A 8 18.82 3.49 -25.06
CA THR A 8 19.44 2.74 -26.17
C THR A 8 18.44 1.88 -26.95
N ASN A 9 17.55 1.17 -26.23
CA ASN A 9 16.64 0.17 -26.83
C ASN A 9 15.16 0.58 -26.75
N ASN A 10 14.84 1.69 -26.07
CA ASN A 10 13.46 2.08 -25.79
C ASN A 10 13.24 3.57 -26.03
N THR A 11 12.06 3.89 -26.56
CA THR A 11 11.54 5.27 -26.59
C THR A 11 10.17 5.28 -25.94
N VAL A 12 9.98 6.16 -24.95
CA VAL A 12 8.68 6.40 -24.33
C VAL A 12 8.21 7.79 -24.75
N ASN A 13 7.02 7.87 -25.35
CA ASN A 13 6.36 9.10 -25.73
C ASN A 13 5.13 9.32 -24.87
N TYR A 14 5.00 10.53 -24.31
CA TYR A 14 3.87 10.95 -23.49
C TYR A 14 3.02 11.98 -24.24
N SER A 15 1.71 11.87 -24.16
CA SER A 15 0.77 12.85 -24.68
C SER A 15 -0.13 13.34 -23.54
N TYR A 16 -0.51 14.62 -23.59
CA TYR A 16 -1.30 15.27 -22.56
C TYR A 16 -2.46 16.03 -23.19
N ASP A 17 -3.56 16.17 -22.47
CA ASP A 17 -4.66 17.04 -22.87
C ASP A 17 -4.36 18.53 -22.54
N VAL A 18 -5.32 19.39 -22.83
CA VAL A 18 -5.19 20.84 -22.58
C VAL A 18 -5.18 21.19 -21.10
N LYS A 19 -5.72 20.31 -20.23
CA LYS A 19 -5.71 20.46 -18.77
C LYS A 19 -4.39 19.95 -18.15
N GLY A 20 -3.55 19.26 -18.94
CA GLY A 20 -2.29 18.69 -18.49
C GLY A 20 -2.37 17.22 -18.09
N ASN A 21 -3.49 16.55 -18.26
CA ASN A 21 -3.63 15.14 -17.92
C ASN A 21 -2.92 14.25 -18.93
N LEU A 22 -2.26 13.19 -18.46
CA LEU A 22 -1.62 12.20 -19.30
C LEU A 22 -2.67 11.38 -20.07
N THR A 23 -2.75 11.59 -21.39
CA THR A 23 -3.71 10.87 -22.25
C THR A 23 -3.13 9.65 -22.92
N LYS A 24 -1.80 9.57 -23.03
CA LYS A 24 -1.14 8.43 -23.68
C LYS A 24 0.29 8.25 -23.18
N THR A 25 0.63 7.01 -22.87
CA THR A 25 2.02 6.51 -22.79
C THR A 25 2.23 5.53 -23.94
N ALA A 26 3.09 5.85 -24.89
CA ALA A 26 3.43 4.96 -25.99
C ALA A 26 4.89 4.54 -25.87
N VAL A 27 5.14 3.24 -25.87
CA VAL A 27 6.47 2.63 -25.77
C VAL A 27 6.82 1.96 -27.08
N GLU A 28 7.96 2.36 -27.65
CA GLU A 28 8.63 1.68 -28.75
C GLU A 28 9.84 0.95 -28.16
N SER A 29 9.84 -0.36 -28.20
CA SER A 29 10.87 -1.19 -27.60
C SER A 29 11.32 -2.29 -28.54
N TYR A 30 12.62 -2.47 -28.62
CA TYR A 30 13.21 -3.55 -29.41
C TYR A 30 12.84 -4.92 -28.84
N GLU A 31 12.87 -5.06 -27.50
CA GLU A 31 12.66 -6.35 -26.83
C GLU A 31 11.16 -6.68 -26.67
N SER A 32 10.35 -5.70 -26.29
CA SER A 32 8.91 -5.93 -26.02
C SER A 32 8.01 -5.63 -27.24
N GLY A 33 8.56 -5.00 -28.27
CA GLY A 33 7.77 -4.42 -29.36
C GLY A 33 6.99 -3.19 -28.89
N ASN A 34 6.17 -2.65 -29.77
CA ASN A 34 5.43 -1.42 -29.49
C ASN A 34 4.15 -1.72 -28.73
N TYR A 35 3.87 -0.92 -27.69
CA TYR A 35 2.62 -0.95 -26.95
C TYR A 35 2.26 0.45 -26.45
N ALA A 36 1.01 0.63 -26.06
CA ALA A 36 0.56 1.90 -25.50
C ALA A 36 -0.53 1.71 -24.45
N ALA A 37 -0.58 2.65 -23.48
CA ALA A 37 -1.71 2.90 -22.62
C ALA A 37 -2.33 4.25 -23.01
N ASN A 38 -3.63 4.28 -23.28
CA ASN A 38 -4.39 5.49 -23.56
C ASN A 38 -5.38 5.71 -22.41
N LEU A 39 -5.52 6.97 -21.96
CA LEU A 39 -6.40 7.36 -20.85
C LEU A 39 -7.37 8.43 -21.33
N THR A 40 -8.60 8.38 -20.82
CA THR A 40 -9.55 9.48 -20.90
C THR A 40 -10.00 9.87 -19.52
N TYR A 41 -10.48 11.09 -19.38
CA TYR A 41 -10.90 11.66 -18.10
C TYR A 41 -12.35 12.12 -18.17
N ASN A 42 -13.06 12.09 -17.05
CA ASN A 42 -14.38 12.70 -16.89
C ASN A 42 -14.24 14.21 -16.63
N ASP A 43 -15.37 14.90 -16.45
CA ASP A 43 -15.41 16.36 -16.20
C ASP A 43 -14.71 16.74 -14.88
N ASP A 44 -14.69 15.83 -13.91
CA ASP A 44 -14.03 15.99 -12.61
C ASP A 44 -12.53 15.65 -12.64
N ASN A 45 -11.97 15.44 -13.82
CA ASN A 45 -10.56 15.14 -14.02
C ASN A 45 -10.12 13.76 -13.48
N GLN A 46 -11.06 12.82 -13.29
CA GLN A 46 -10.78 11.45 -12.89
C GLN A 46 -10.68 10.55 -14.11
N VAL A 47 -9.84 9.50 -14.06
CA VAL A 47 -9.68 8.56 -15.18
C VAL A 47 -11.01 7.86 -15.49
N ALA A 48 -11.62 8.16 -16.63
CA ALA A 48 -12.85 7.52 -17.08
C ALA A 48 -12.60 6.19 -17.78
N THR A 49 -11.56 6.13 -18.62
CA THR A 49 -11.17 4.90 -19.30
C THR A 49 -9.65 4.74 -19.36
N ARG A 50 -9.22 3.48 -19.38
CA ARG A 50 -7.84 3.08 -19.72
C ARG A 50 -7.90 2.03 -20.81
N GLN A 51 -7.09 2.19 -21.85
CA GLN A 51 -6.95 1.20 -22.90
C GLN A 51 -5.49 0.80 -23.07
N ALA A 52 -5.19 -0.49 -22.94
CA ALA A 52 -3.88 -1.06 -23.24
C ALA A 52 -3.89 -1.73 -24.60
N THR A 53 -2.90 -1.43 -25.44
CA THR A 53 -2.76 -1.94 -26.81
C THR A 53 -1.35 -2.48 -27.06
N GLY A 54 -1.18 -3.30 -28.12
CA GLY A 54 0.12 -3.93 -28.46
C GLY A 54 0.23 -5.38 -28.00
N PHE A 55 -0.90 -5.98 -27.54
CA PHE A 55 -0.95 -7.34 -27.00
C PHE A 55 -1.99 -8.22 -27.72
N GLY A 56 -2.21 -7.99 -29.02
CA GLY A 56 -3.32 -8.55 -29.77
C GLY A 56 -4.56 -7.67 -29.61
N ASN A 57 -5.63 -8.20 -29.02
CA ASN A 57 -6.82 -7.41 -28.73
C ASN A 57 -6.55 -6.37 -27.65
N ALA A 58 -7.05 -5.15 -27.83
CA ALA A 58 -6.96 -4.10 -26.81
C ALA A 58 -7.70 -4.52 -25.54
N VAL A 59 -7.09 -4.24 -24.39
CA VAL A 59 -7.74 -4.36 -23.08
C VAL A 59 -8.23 -2.98 -22.68
N ASN A 60 -9.54 -2.85 -22.47
CA ASN A 60 -10.15 -1.59 -22.07
C ASN A 60 -10.74 -1.75 -20.66
N GLU A 61 -10.53 -0.74 -19.84
CA GLU A 61 -11.13 -0.56 -18.52
C GLU A 61 -11.97 0.71 -18.54
N THR A 62 -13.19 0.62 -18.06
CA THR A 62 -14.09 1.77 -17.91
C THR A 62 -14.47 1.86 -16.44
N TYR A 63 -14.29 3.04 -15.85
CA TYR A 63 -14.53 3.29 -14.43
C TYR A 63 -15.83 4.07 -14.25
N THR A 64 -16.60 3.66 -13.24
CA THR A 64 -17.79 4.37 -12.78
C THR A 64 -17.53 4.88 -11.37
N TYR A 65 -17.86 6.14 -11.12
CA TYR A 65 -17.68 6.80 -9.84
C TYR A 65 -19.01 6.97 -9.12
N SER A 66 -19.00 7.05 -7.79
CA SER A 66 -20.16 7.43 -6.99
C SER A 66 -20.64 8.80 -7.40
N ALA A 67 -21.93 9.07 -7.17
CA ALA A 67 -22.47 10.43 -7.29
C ALA A 67 -21.78 11.36 -6.27
N ASP A 68 -21.69 12.64 -6.64
CA ASP A 68 -21.22 13.69 -5.73
C ASP A 68 -22.21 13.84 -4.59
N ASP A 69 -21.80 13.58 -3.35
CA ASP A 69 -22.49 14.12 -2.20
C ASP A 69 -21.51 15.00 -1.40
N ALA A 70 -22.04 15.96 -0.66
CA ALA A 70 -21.24 17.02 0.00
C ALA A 70 -20.31 16.49 1.11
N PHE A 71 -20.28 15.18 1.37
CA PHE A 71 -19.61 14.56 2.51
C PHE A 71 -18.70 13.40 2.15
N HIS A 72 -18.71 12.93 0.89
CA HIS A 72 -17.94 11.73 0.49
C HIS A 72 -17.12 12.01 -0.77
N ASP A 73 -15.85 11.59 -0.74
CA ASP A 73 -15.00 11.58 -1.93
C ASP A 73 -15.58 10.67 -3.02
N LYS A 74 -15.51 11.08 -4.27
CA LYS A 74 -15.95 10.27 -5.41
C LYS A 74 -15.14 8.98 -5.49
N LYS A 75 -15.76 7.86 -5.14
CA LYS A 75 -15.15 6.52 -5.18
C LYS A 75 -15.47 5.83 -6.50
N ILE A 76 -14.56 4.97 -6.95
CA ILE A 76 -14.86 4.06 -8.05
C ILE A 76 -15.80 2.99 -7.52
N THR A 77 -17.01 2.94 -8.05
CA THR A 77 -18.05 1.95 -7.68
C THR A 77 -18.13 0.80 -8.67
N ALA A 78 -17.62 0.97 -9.88
CA ALA A 78 -17.55 -0.13 -10.83
C ALA A 78 -16.37 0.00 -11.79
N THR A 79 -15.89 -1.15 -12.28
CA THR A 79 -14.91 -1.25 -13.36
C THR A 79 -15.34 -2.31 -14.35
N LYS A 80 -15.53 -1.92 -15.60
CA LYS A 80 -15.81 -2.83 -16.71
C LYS A 80 -14.54 -3.08 -17.51
N ILE A 81 -14.20 -4.36 -17.70
CA ILE A 81 -13.04 -4.81 -18.49
C ILE A 81 -13.54 -5.46 -19.76
N THR A 82 -13.06 -4.99 -20.94
CA THR A 82 -13.28 -5.66 -22.23
C THR A 82 -11.96 -6.03 -22.87
N VAL A 83 -11.96 -7.09 -23.68
CA VAL A 83 -10.84 -7.54 -24.50
C VAL A 83 -11.31 -7.50 -25.96
N GLY A 84 -10.80 -6.57 -26.73
CA GLY A 84 -11.44 -6.14 -27.98
C GLY A 84 -12.82 -5.54 -27.68
N SER A 85 -13.85 -6.00 -28.38
CA SER A 85 -15.25 -5.62 -28.15
C SER A 85 -15.96 -6.50 -27.10
N ALA A 86 -15.38 -7.64 -26.71
CA ALA A 86 -16.02 -8.60 -25.82
C ALA A 86 -15.80 -8.24 -24.34
N GLN A 87 -16.87 -8.19 -23.57
CA GLN A 87 -16.75 -8.06 -22.12
C GLN A 87 -16.05 -9.27 -21.55
N PHE A 88 -15.07 -9.04 -20.66
CA PHE A 88 -14.46 -10.09 -19.86
C PHE A 88 -15.03 -10.09 -18.44
N MET A 89 -15.02 -8.93 -17.79
CA MET A 89 -15.44 -8.78 -16.38
C MET A 89 -16.11 -7.42 -16.16
N ASN A 90 -17.04 -7.37 -15.25
CA ASN A 90 -17.56 -6.13 -14.68
C ASN A 90 -17.58 -6.29 -13.16
N THR A 91 -16.77 -5.51 -12.44
CA THR A 91 -16.74 -5.45 -10.98
C THR A 91 -17.62 -4.30 -10.52
N ALA A 92 -18.47 -4.54 -9.52
CA ALA A 92 -19.28 -3.50 -8.88
C ALA A 92 -19.21 -3.64 -7.37
N ASP A 93 -18.98 -2.52 -6.69
CA ASP A 93 -18.84 -2.39 -5.26
C ASP A 93 -20.02 -1.62 -4.66
N THR A 94 -20.46 -2.04 -3.48
CA THR A 94 -21.38 -1.27 -2.63
C THR A 94 -20.72 -0.96 -1.30
N TYR A 95 -21.11 0.15 -0.70
CA TYR A 95 -20.57 0.63 0.55
C TYR A 95 -21.68 0.78 1.58
N ASP A 96 -21.36 0.64 2.85
CA ASP A 96 -22.30 0.90 3.95
C ASP A 96 -22.32 2.41 4.33
N SER A 97 -23.14 2.75 5.33
CA SER A 97 -23.28 4.14 5.81
C SER A 97 -22.02 4.73 6.45
N PHE A 98 -21.00 3.92 6.70
CA PHE A 98 -19.67 4.33 7.20
C PHE A 98 -18.62 4.34 6.09
N ASP A 99 -19.04 4.22 4.84
CA ASP A 99 -18.15 4.22 3.68
C ASP A 99 -17.23 3.00 3.58
N ARG A 100 -17.56 1.91 4.30
CA ARG A 100 -16.82 0.65 4.23
C ARG A 100 -17.39 -0.23 3.12
N LEU A 101 -16.55 -1.01 2.46
CA LEU A 101 -16.97 -1.95 1.44
C LEU A 101 -17.94 -2.99 2.04
N SER A 102 -19.22 -2.95 1.64
CA SER A 102 -20.22 -3.91 2.11
C SER A 102 -20.33 -5.13 1.19
N SER A 103 -20.24 -4.94 -0.13
CA SER A 103 -20.17 -6.04 -1.06
C SER A 103 -19.39 -5.71 -2.32
N ARG A 104 -18.87 -6.74 -2.96
CA ARG A 104 -18.28 -6.72 -4.29
C ARG A 104 -18.89 -7.81 -5.14
N SER A 105 -19.35 -7.48 -6.33
CA SER A 105 -19.82 -8.44 -7.31
C SER A 105 -18.98 -8.37 -8.58
N ARG A 106 -18.75 -9.50 -9.23
CA ARG A 106 -18.08 -9.59 -10.54
C ARG A 106 -18.92 -10.41 -11.49
N THR A 107 -19.44 -9.76 -12.53
CA THR A 107 -20.00 -10.46 -13.69
C THR A 107 -18.87 -10.84 -14.61
N ILE A 108 -18.68 -12.13 -14.87
CA ILE A 108 -17.59 -12.68 -15.65
C ILE A 108 -18.18 -13.39 -16.87
N SER A 109 -17.70 -13.05 -18.06
CA SER A 109 -18.20 -13.66 -19.30
C SER A 109 -17.92 -15.17 -19.32
N GLY A 110 -18.95 -15.96 -19.57
CA GLY A 110 -18.86 -17.42 -19.58
C GLY A 110 -18.77 -18.08 -18.21
N ALA A 111 -19.09 -17.36 -17.13
CA ALA A 111 -19.11 -17.90 -15.77
C ALA A 111 -20.36 -17.43 -15.00
N SER A 112 -20.64 -18.10 -13.88
CA SER A 112 -21.73 -17.74 -12.96
C SER A 112 -21.48 -16.42 -12.19
N GLY A 113 -20.32 -15.81 -12.42
CA GLY A 113 -19.89 -14.62 -11.69
C GLY A 113 -19.18 -14.95 -10.37
N ALA A 114 -18.82 -13.90 -9.67
CA ALA A 114 -18.23 -13.96 -8.34
C ALA A 114 -18.84 -12.87 -7.46
N ALA A 115 -18.97 -13.14 -6.17
CA ALA A 115 -19.48 -12.19 -5.21
C ALA A 115 -18.74 -12.33 -3.87
N GLU A 116 -18.57 -11.21 -3.18
CA GLU A 116 -18.01 -11.11 -1.83
C GLU A 116 -18.92 -10.20 -1.00
N THR A 117 -19.19 -10.59 0.23
CA THR A 117 -19.94 -9.79 1.21
C THR A 117 -19.11 -9.66 2.47
N TYR A 118 -18.93 -8.46 2.95
CA TYR A 118 -18.07 -8.12 4.08
C TYR A 118 -18.93 -7.84 5.31
N THR A 119 -18.58 -8.46 6.43
CA THR A 119 -19.17 -8.21 7.74
C THR A 119 -18.11 -7.65 8.66
N TYR A 120 -18.46 -6.67 9.46
CA TYR A 120 -17.53 -5.96 10.34
C TYR A 120 -17.72 -6.33 11.81
N THR A 121 -16.64 -6.34 12.60
CA THR A 121 -16.71 -6.61 14.04
C THR A 121 -17.43 -5.47 14.77
N ARG A 122 -18.00 -5.77 15.94
CA ARG A 122 -18.57 -4.74 16.80
C ARG A 122 -17.45 -3.94 17.46
N GLY A 123 -17.64 -2.63 17.59
CA GLY A 123 -16.76 -1.75 18.33
C GLY A 123 -16.81 -2.01 19.84
N ARG A 124 -15.92 -1.37 20.60
CA ARG A 124 -15.86 -1.48 22.07
C ARG A 124 -16.99 -0.74 22.80
N VAL A 125 -17.69 0.15 22.12
CA VAL A 125 -18.80 0.94 22.67
C VAL A 125 -20.10 0.49 22.02
N ASP A 126 -21.13 0.37 22.83
CA ASP A 126 -22.45 -0.18 22.49
C ASP A 126 -22.93 0.12 21.07
N SER A 127 -23.25 -0.96 20.33
CA SER A 127 -23.88 -1.00 19.00
C SER A 127 -23.07 -0.43 17.81
N GLU A 128 -21.91 0.16 17.98
CA GLU A 128 -21.08 0.61 16.86
C GLU A 128 -20.24 -0.56 16.30
N THR A 129 -20.15 -0.66 14.96
CA THR A 129 -19.26 -1.60 14.32
C THR A 129 -17.90 -0.95 14.03
N SER A 130 -16.81 -1.73 14.16
CA SER A 130 -15.45 -1.28 13.85
C SER A 130 -15.17 -1.33 12.35
N PHE A 131 -13.97 -0.92 11.93
CA PHE A 131 -13.49 -1.13 10.56
C PHE A 131 -12.85 -2.50 10.35
N ASN A 132 -12.69 -3.31 11.39
CA ASN A 132 -12.16 -4.65 11.30
C ASN A 132 -13.19 -5.60 10.66
N VAL A 133 -12.81 -6.26 9.57
CA VAL A 133 -13.66 -7.24 8.90
C VAL A 133 -13.78 -8.49 9.78
N ALA A 134 -15.00 -8.84 10.19
CA ALA A 134 -15.27 -10.05 10.95
C ALA A 134 -15.30 -11.29 10.05
N SER A 135 -15.89 -11.15 8.87
CA SER A 135 -15.95 -12.23 7.89
C SER A 135 -16.15 -11.70 6.48
N VAL A 136 -15.73 -12.52 5.51
CA VAL A 136 -16.02 -12.33 4.09
C VAL A 136 -16.73 -13.60 3.58
N SER A 137 -18.01 -13.49 3.26
CA SER A 137 -18.71 -14.54 2.55
C SER A 137 -18.49 -14.38 1.05
N TYR A 138 -18.22 -15.46 0.34
CA TYR A 138 -17.90 -15.40 -1.08
C TYR A 138 -18.57 -16.50 -1.90
N SER A 139 -18.73 -16.22 -3.20
CA SER A 139 -19.15 -17.19 -4.22
C SER A 139 -18.25 -17.02 -5.44
N TYR A 140 -17.63 -18.10 -5.92
CA TYR A 140 -16.76 -18.14 -7.09
C TYR A 140 -16.99 -19.44 -7.87
N GLY A 141 -17.23 -19.34 -9.19
CA GLY A 141 -17.47 -20.50 -10.03
C GLY A 141 -18.65 -21.38 -9.57
N GLY A 142 -19.66 -20.77 -8.94
CA GLY A 142 -20.81 -21.50 -8.37
C GLY A 142 -20.54 -22.19 -7.02
N GLN A 143 -19.33 -22.05 -6.46
CA GLN A 143 -18.99 -22.56 -5.13
C GLN A 143 -19.01 -21.41 -4.13
N SER A 144 -19.67 -21.59 -2.99
CA SER A 144 -19.75 -20.60 -1.91
C SER A 144 -18.91 -21.02 -0.71
N GLY A 145 -18.43 -20.05 0.03
CA GLY A 145 -17.68 -20.21 1.28
C GLY A 145 -17.64 -18.93 2.08
N SER A 146 -16.94 -18.96 3.20
CA SER A 146 -16.67 -17.79 4.01
C SER A 146 -15.27 -17.87 4.60
N GLU A 147 -14.71 -16.73 4.94
CA GLU A 147 -13.48 -16.58 5.72
C GLU A 147 -13.79 -15.70 6.91
N SER A 148 -13.38 -16.13 8.13
CA SER A 148 -13.63 -15.45 9.39
C SER A 148 -12.32 -14.94 9.97
N TYR A 149 -12.39 -13.83 10.69
CA TYR A 149 -11.23 -13.16 11.27
C TYR A 149 -11.52 -12.81 12.73
N ALA A 150 -10.59 -13.15 13.62
CA ALA A 150 -10.62 -12.74 15.02
C ALA A 150 -9.40 -11.85 15.31
N TYR A 151 -9.59 -10.87 16.18
CA TYR A 151 -8.60 -9.84 16.49
C TYR A 151 -8.30 -9.81 17.99
N ASP A 152 -7.08 -9.43 18.35
CA ASP A 152 -6.70 -9.10 19.72
C ASP A 152 -7.16 -7.67 20.08
N GLN A 153 -6.76 -7.22 21.27
CA GLN A 153 -7.11 -5.87 21.76
C GLN A 153 -6.37 -4.75 21.03
N ASP A 154 -5.23 -5.06 20.41
CA ASP A 154 -4.41 -4.12 19.64
C ASP A 154 -4.82 -4.08 18.16
N GLY A 155 -5.82 -4.91 17.77
CA GLY A 155 -6.36 -4.99 16.45
C GLY A 155 -5.61 -5.94 15.52
N ASN A 156 -4.66 -6.74 16.00
CA ASN A 156 -3.98 -7.73 15.17
C ASN A 156 -4.90 -8.94 14.92
N ILE A 157 -4.88 -9.48 13.71
CA ILE A 157 -5.55 -10.75 13.39
C ILE A 157 -4.85 -11.87 14.16
N VAL A 158 -5.55 -12.51 15.10
CA VAL A 158 -5.04 -13.64 15.86
C VAL A 158 -5.55 -14.98 15.33
N GLN A 159 -6.58 -14.97 14.51
CA GLN A 159 -7.12 -16.19 13.92
C GLN A 159 -7.82 -15.90 12.60
N THR A 160 -7.61 -16.81 11.64
CA THR A 160 -8.44 -17.04 10.45
C THR A 160 -9.00 -18.45 10.48
N ASP A 161 -9.81 -18.85 9.48
CA ASP A 161 -10.33 -20.22 9.41
C ASP A 161 -9.24 -21.29 9.36
N SER A 162 -8.07 -20.96 8.84
CA SER A 162 -7.00 -21.94 8.58
C SER A 162 -5.69 -21.66 9.32
N ALA A 163 -5.58 -20.56 10.06
CA ALA A 163 -4.36 -20.21 10.76
C ALA A 163 -4.62 -19.47 12.08
N LYS A 164 -3.71 -19.64 13.04
CA LYS A 164 -3.65 -18.84 14.28
C LYS A 164 -2.32 -18.13 14.37
N TYR A 165 -2.34 -16.94 14.95
CA TYR A 165 -1.18 -16.05 15.05
C TYR A 165 -0.99 -15.59 16.48
N THR A 166 0.27 -15.42 16.89
CA THR A 166 0.64 -14.87 18.19
C THR A 166 1.71 -13.80 17.98
N TYR A 167 1.61 -12.73 18.74
CA TYR A 167 2.49 -11.58 18.65
C TYR A 167 3.22 -11.32 19.97
N ASP A 168 4.33 -10.60 19.92
CA ASP A 168 4.95 -10.05 21.10
C ASP A 168 4.36 -8.67 21.45
N LEU A 169 4.84 -8.07 22.55
CA LEU A 169 4.38 -6.75 23.01
C LEU A 169 4.68 -5.60 22.04
N LEU A 170 5.52 -5.82 21.03
CA LEU A 170 5.82 -4.87 19.97
C LEU A 170 4.98 -5.13 18.70
N GLY A 171 4.02 -6.04 18.75
CA GLY A 171 3.17 -6.43 17.64
C GLY A 171 3.86 -7.29 16.58
N ARG A 172 5.09 -7.82 16.84
CA ARG A 172 5.80 -8.67 15.89
C ARG A 172 5.29 -10.10 15.97
N LEU A 173 5.15 -10.77 14.80
CA LEU A 173 4.67 -12.15 14.72
C LEU A 173 5.68 -13.12 15.35
N THR A 174 5.28 -13.80 16.43
CA THR A 174 6.13 -14.80 17.13
C THR A 174 5.75 -16.23 16.82
N ARG A 175 4.49 -16.48 16.43
CA ARG A 175 4.03 -17.83 16.08
C ARG A 175 2.92 -17.77 15.03
N GLU A 176 2.95 -18.74 14.13
CA GLU A 176 1.89 -19.07 13.18
C GLU A 176 1.60 -20.57 13.26
N ASP A 177 0.34 -20.95 13.46
CA ASP A 177 -0.14 -22.32 13.33
C ASP A 177 -1.01 -22.40 12.08
N ASN A 178 -0.51 -23.02 11.01
CA ASN A 178 -1.14 -23.04 9.69
C ASN A 178 -1.61 -24.46 9.35
N GLU A 179 -2.91 -24.68 9.44
CA GLU A 179 -3.51 -26.00 9.20
C GLU A 179 -3.35 -26.45 7.74
N ARG A 180 -3.52 -25.53 6.79
CA ARG A 180 -3.45 -25.85 5.36
C ARG A 180 -2.05 -26.24 4.90
N LEU A 181 -1.00 -25.69 5.52
CA LEU A 181 0.38 -26.11 5.31
C LEU A 181 0.74 -27.33 6.14
N ASN A 182 -0.10 -27.75 7.09
CA ASN A 182 0.17 -28.76 8.10
C ASN A 182 1.47 -28.46 8.87
N LYS A 183 1.65 -27.20 9.26
CA LYS A 183 2.87 -26.67 9.90
C LYS A 183 2.53 -25.63 10.96
N SER A 184 3.38 -25.60 12.00
CA SER A 184 3.48 -24.47 12.92
C SER A 184 4.88 -23.84 12.79
N PHE A 185 4.95 -22.53 12.93
CA PHE A 185 6.18 -21.76 12.83
C PHE A 185 6.38 -20.94 14.09
N ALA A 186 7.64 -20.78 14.54
CA ALA A 186 7.98 -19.89 15.64
C ALA A 186 9.16 -19.01 15.23
N TYR A 187 9.10 -17.74 15.64
CA TYR A 187 10.05 -16.69 15.29
C TYR A 187 10.63 -16.06 16.55
N THR A 188 11.91 -15.73 16.53
CA THR A 188 12.56 -14.94 17.57
C THR A 188 13.28 -13.75 16.95
N TYR A 189 13.42 -12.69 17.71
CA TYR A 189 13.95 -11.41 17.25
C TYR A 189 15.03 -10.88 18.19
N ASP A 190 15.96 -10.10 17.63
CA ASP A 190 16.84 -9.26 18.44
C ASP A 190 16.18 -7.91 18.78
N LEU A 191 16.92 -7.04 19.49
CA LEU A 191 16.44 -5.71 19.86
C LEU A 191 16.27 -4.77 18.65
N GLY A 192 17.01 -5.00 17.57
CA GLY A 192 16.88 -4.23 16.32
C GLY A 192 15.73 -4.72 15.44
N GLY A 193 14.97 -5.73 15.88
CA GLY A 193 13.87 -6.30 15.10
C GLY A 193 14.32 -7.26 14.00
N ASN A 194 15.57 -7.73 14.00
CA ASN A 194 15.99 -8.77 13.08
C ASN A 194 15.51 -10.14 13.55
N ILE A 195 15.01 -10.98 12.64
CA ILE A 195 14.63 -12.36 12.93
C ILE A 195 15.90 -13.17 13.21
N THR A 196 16.07 -13.66 14.42
CA THR A 196 17.25 -14.45 14.83
C THR A 196 17.09 -15.94 14.59
N SER A 197 15.84 -16.43 14.59
CA SER A 197 15.53 -17.83 14.31
C SER A 197 14.12 -17.96 13.75
N ARG A 198 13.95 -18.82 12.74
CA ARG A 198 12.68 -19.35 12.28
C ARG A 198 12.70 -20.87 12.45
N LYS A 199 11.75 -21.38 13.24
CA LYS A 199 11.59 -22.82 13.48
C LYS A 199 10.30 -23.32 12.89
N GLU A 200 10.36 -24.47 12.25
CA GLU A 200 9.22 -25.16 11.67
C GLU A 200 8.91 -26.43 12.46
N TYR A 201 7.63 -26.68 12.73
CA TYR A 201 7.14 -27.81 13.50
C TYR A 201 5.99 -28.51 12.75
N ALA A 202 5.64 -29.74 13.15
CA ALA A 202 4.36 -30.32 12.80
C ALA A 202 3.23 -29.41 13.33
N TYR A 203 2.15 -29.34 12.57
CA TYR A 203 1.01 -28.51 12.93
C TYR A 203 0.47 -28.85 14.32
N THR A 204 0.29 -27.83 15.12
CA THR A 204 -0.36 -27.91 16.43
C THR A 204 -0.78 -26.52 16.90
N THR A 205 -1.96 -26.41 17.50
CA THR A 205 -2.40 -25.21 18.21
C THR A 205 -2.07 -25.24 19.70
N GLY A 206 -1.46 -26.34 20.17
CA GLY A 206 -1.00 -26.54 21.55
C GLY A 206 0.50 -26.30 21.71
N THR A 207 1.12 -27.06 22.59
CA THR A 207 2.58 -27.00 22.85
C THR A 207 3.35 -27.50 21.64
N LEU A 208 4.34 -26.74 21.19
CA LEU A 208 5.24 -27.12 20.09
C LEU A 208 6.12 -28.29 20.51
N GLY A 209 6.21 -29.29 19.66
CA GLY A 209 7.08 -30.46 19.83
C GLY A 209 8.53 -30.17 19.43
N SER A 210 9.22 -31.19 18.89
CA SER A 210 10.56 -31.01 18.33
C SER A 210 10.49 -30.28 17.00
N ALA A 211 11.42 -29.34 16.77
CA ALA A 211 11.51 -28.62 15.51
C ALA A 211 11.89 -29.57 14.36
N LEU A 212 11.14 -29.50 13.27
CA LEU A 212 11.45 -30.24 12.02
C LEU A 212 12.58 -29.55 11.25
N LYS A 213 12.61 -28.22 11.31
CA LYS A 213 13.63 -27.38 10.67
C LYS A 213 13.89 -26.16 11.54
N THR A 214 15.14 -25.72 11.60
CA THR A 214 15.53 -24.45 12.21
C THR A 214 16.37 -23.69 11.21
N ALA A 215 15.93 -22.51 10.81
CA ALA A 215 16.72 -21.58 10.03
C ALA A 215 17.42 -20.60 10.97
N ASN A 216 18.74 -20.49 10.83
CA ASN A 216 19.58 -19.64 11.65
C ASN A 216 20.04 -18.40 10.87
N TYR A 217 19.97 -17.26 11.52
CA TYR A 217 20.34 -15.96 10.95
C TYR A 217 21.53 -15.39 11.74
N VAL A 218 22.49 -14.84 11.02
CA VAL A 218 23.63 -14.13 11.62
C VAL A 218 23.68 -12.73 11.02
N TYR A 219 23.83 -11.73 11.88
CA TYR A 219 23.80 -10.33 11.50
C TYR A 219 25.09 -9.58 11.86
N SER A 220 25.35 -8.48 11.16
CA SER A 220 26.26 -7.41 11.54
C SER A 220 25.49 -6.08 11.42
N GLY A 221 25.06 -5.51 12.56
CA GLY A 221 23.98 -4.54 12.61
C GLY A 221 22.72 -5.18 12.01
N ASP A 222 22.01 -4.49 11.11
CA ASP A 222 20.82 -5.03 10.45
C ASP A 222 21.12 -5.79 9.15
N ARG A 223 22.40 -5.95 8.77
CA ARG A 223 22.80 -6.68 7.57
C ARG A 223 22.91 -8.18 7.89
N LEU A 224 22.16 -9.00 7.16
CA LEU A 224 22.23 -10.47 7.26
C LEU A 224 23.56 -10.96 6.67
N THR A 225 24.46 -11.47 7.50
CA THR A 225 25.79 -11.98 7.04
C THR A 225 25.77 -13.45 6.71
N SER A 226 24.85 -14.22 7.32
CA SER A 226 24.63 -15.63 7.00
C SER A 226 23.19 -16.06 7.25
N TYR A 227 22.67 -16.91 6.37
CA TYR A 227 21.40 -17.62 6.51
C TYR A 227 21.60 -19.11 6.27
N ASP A 228 21.31 -19.95 7.26
CA ASP A 228 21.54 -21.41 7.18
C ASP A 228 22.93 -21.75 6.61
N SER A 229 23.97 -21.13 7.16
CA SER A 229 25.38 -21.27 6.72
C SER A 229 25.67 -20.75 5.30
N LYS A 230 24.70 -20.19 4.60
CA LYS A 230 24.90 -19.53 3.30
C LYS A 230 25.31 -18.08 3.50
N THR A 231 26.45 -17.69 2.96
CA THR A 231 27.04 -16.37 3.14
C THR A 231 26.21 -15.27 2.44
N CYS A 232 26.05 -14.15 3.14
CA CYS A 232 25.61 -12.87 2.58
C CYS A 232 26.70 -11.82 2.81
N ALA A 233 26.91 -10.93 1.86
CA ALA A 233 27.87 -9.84 1.95
C ALA A 233 27.28 -8.58 1.30
N TYR A 234 27.62 -7.42 1.84
CA TYR A 234 27.05 -6.13 1.43
C TYR A 234 28.15 -5.12 1.15
N ASN A 235 27.86 -4.19 0.27
CA ASN A 235 28.65 -2.96 0.10
C ASN A 235 28.21 -1.88 1.10
N ALA A 236 28.82 -0.71 1.01
CA ALA A 236 28.63 0.37 1.98
C ALA A 236 27.19 0.92 1.98
N ASP A 237 26.53 0.95 0.80
CA ASP A 237 25.15 1.46 0.63
C ASP A 237 24.06 0.48 1.09
N GLY A 238 24.42 -0.68 1.64
CA GLY A 238 23.47 -1.66 2.15
C GLY A 238 22.86 -2.56 1.08
N THR A 239 23.35 -2.52 -0.17
CA THR A 239 22.97 -3.49 -1.20
C THR A 239 23.88 -4.73 -1.15
N PRO A 240 23.33 -5.96 -1.34
CA PRO A 240 24.14 -7.16 -1.26
C PRO A 240 25.04 -7.33 -2.49
N THR A 241 26.29 -7.76 -2.27
CA THR A 241 27.22 -8.28 -3.30
C THR A 241 27.16 -9.79 -3.40
N ARG A 242 26.66 -10.44 -2.35
CA ARG A 242 26.34 -11.86 -2.27
C ARG A 242 25.13 -12.08 -1.38
N TYR A 243 24.18 -12.90 -1.81
CA TYR A 243 23.00 -13.21 -1.03
C TYR A 243 22.71 -14.71 -1.04
N LYS A 244 22.70 -15.35 0.14
CA LYS A 244 22.57 -16.80 0.32
C LYS A 244 23.52 -17.60 -0.59
N GLY A 245 24.76 -17.15 -0.72
CA GLY A 245 25.80 -17.76 -1.57
C GLY A 245 25.76 -17.33 -3.05
N THR A 246 24.67 -16.73 -3.53
CA THR A 246 24.50 -16.24 -4.91
C THR A 246 25.13 -14.85 -5.07
N SER A 247 25.94 -14.65 -6.11
CA SER A 247 26.48 -13.33 -6.45
C SER A 247 25.39 -12.38 -6.93
N THR A 248 25.44 -11.13 -6.46
CA THR A 248 24.50 -10.11 -6.83
C THR A 248 25.23 -8.82 -7.19
N THR A 249 24.63 -8.03 -8.06
CA THR A 249 25.13 -6.70 -8.40
C THR A 249 23.94 -5.72 -8.40
N PHE A 250 24.16 -4.58 -7.78
CA PHE A 250 23.18 -3.49 -7.76
C PHE A 250 23.76 -2.27 -8.48
N TYR A 251 22.91 -1.58 -9.22
CA TYR A 251 23.22 -0.32 -9.85
C TYR A 251 22.15 0.71 -9.49
N ARG A 252 22.54 1.81 -8.87
CA ARG A 252 21.62 2.87 -8.38
C ARG A 252 20.48 2.28 -7.52
N GLY A 253 20.81 1.39 -6.58
CA GLY A 253 19.82 0.75 -5.70
C GLY A 253 18.97 -0.34 -6.34
N ARG A 254 19.09 -0.59 -7.66
CA ARG A 254 18.34 -1.62 -8.39
C ARG A 254 19.20 -2.86 -8.61
N MET A 255 18.63 -4.03 -8.42
CA MET A 255 19.33 -5.29 -8.63
C MET A 255 19.54 -5.55 -10.13
N ALA A 256 20.77 -5.36 -10.60
CA ALA A 256 21.14 -5.58 -12.00
C ALA A 256 21.46 -7.05 -12.30
N VAL A 257 21.98 -7.79 -11.32
CA VAL A 257 22.38 -9.21 -11.46
C VAL A 257 21.98 -10.00 -10.22
N TYR A 258 21.44 -11.20 -10.44
CA TYR A 258 21.26 -12.23 -9.42
C TYR A 258 21.65 -13.60 -10.01
N GLY A 259 22.83 -14.08 -9.67
CA GLY A 259 23.37 -15.31 -10.23
C GLY A 259 23.49 -15.23 -11.75
N ASN A 260 22.72 -16.05 -12.44
CA ASN A 260 22.72 -16.14 -13.92
C ASN A 260 21.64 -15.25 -14.58
N TYR A 261 20.98 -14.37 -13.85
CA TYR A 261 19.91 -13.52 -14.36
C TYR A 261 20.34 -12.07 -14.30
N TYR A 262 20.07 -11.33 -15.40
CA TYR A 262 20.35 -9.92 -15.56
C TYR A 262 19.04 -9.17 -15.74
N PHE A 263 18.93 -7.98 -15.13
CA PHE A 263 17.73 -7.16 -15.12
C PHE A 263 18.04 -5.77 -15.64
N GLU A 264 17.23 -5.30 -16.56
CA GLU A 264 17.25 -3.91 -17.03
C GLU A 264 16.00 -3.17 -16.55
N TYR A 265 16.17 -1.89 -16.28
CA TYR A 265 15.16 -1.00 -15.73
C TYR A 265 15.01 0.22 -16.65
N ASP A 266 13.82 0.79 -16.66
CA ASP A 266 13.58 2.05 -17.34
C ASP A 266 14.09 3.24 -16.49
N HIS A 267 13.86 4.45 -17.00
CA HIS A 267 14.26 5.69 -16.35
C HIS A 267 13.56 5.94 -15.00
N ASN A 268 12.38 5.33 -14.78
CA ASN A 268 11.64 5.37 -13.50
C ASN A 268 12.09 4.26 -12.54
N GLY A 269 13.05 3.43 -12.92
CA GLY A 269 13.51 2.31 -12.11
C GLY A 269 12.57 1.10 -12.11
N VAL A 270 11.63 1.02 -13.08
CA VAL A 270 10.75 -0.14 -13.26
C VAL A 270 11.43 -1.16 -14.17
N ARG A 271 11.41 -2.43 -13.78
CA ARG A 271 12.07 -3.51 -14.51
C ARG A 271 11.44 -3.73 -15.88
N ARG A 272 12.25 -3.68 -16.94
CA ARG A 272 11.79 -3.83 -18.34
C ARG A 272 12.14 -5.15 -18.97
N VAL A 273 13.30 -5.70 -18.65
CA VAL A 273 13.77 -6.95 -19.28
C VAL A 273 14.48 -7.81 -18.26
N LYS A 274 14.32 -9.12 -18.40
CA LYS A 274 15.11 -10.15 -17.73
C LYS A 274 15.84 -10.98 -18.77
N TYR A 275 17.15 -11.11 -18.61
CA TYR A 275 18.03 -11.89 -19.48
C TYR A 275 18.64 -13.07 -18.74
N SER A 276 19.04 -14.08 -19.48
CA SER A 276 20.00 -15.10 -19.02
C SER A 276 21.44 -14.61 -19.15
N ASN A 277 22.38 -15.35 -18.58
CA ASN A 277 23.81 -14.99 -18.57
C ASN A 277 24.48 -14.99 -19.97
N ASP A 278 23.88 -15.63 -20.96
CA ASP A 278 24.31 -15.60 -22.36
C ASP A 278 23.73 -14.41 -23.14
N GLY A 279 23.00 -13.51 -22.45
CA GLY A 279 22.39 -12.31 -23.03
C GLY A 279 21.05 -12.54 -23.72
N MET A 280 20.46 -13.72 -23.59
CA MET A 280 19.18 -14.05 -24.20
C MET A 280 18.02 -13.42 -23.40
N VAL A 281 17.10 -12.72 -24.06
CA VAL A 281 15.91 -12.16 -23.43
C VAL A 281 14.98 -13.28 -22.98
N LEU A 282 14.77 -13.42 -21.69
CA LEU A 282 13.85 -14.40 -21.11
C LEU A 282 12.43 -13.84 -21.02
N VAL A 283 12.30 -12.62 -20.54
CA VAL A 283 11.03 -11.91 -20.36
C VAL A 283 11.20 -10.43 -20.63
N SER A 284 10.33 -9.86 -21.46
CA SER A 284 10.16 -8.42 -21.60
C SER A 284 8.85 -7.99 -20.96
N TYR A 285 8.93 -6.98 -20.10
CA TYR A 285 7.81 -6.47 -19.30
C TYR A 285 7.23 -5.20 -19.91
N CYS A 286 5.92 -5.17 -20.09
CA CYS A 286 5.20 -4.04 -20.64
C CYS A 286 4.43 -3.32 -19.52
N TYR A 287 4.93 -2.19 -19.08
CA TYR A 287 4.34 -1.43 -17.98
C TYR A 287 3.67 -0.13 -18.44
N ASP A 288 2.64 0.27 -17.69
CA ASP A 288 2.09 1.63 -17.65
C ASP A 288 2.28 2.15 -16.21
N GLY A 289 3.24 3.05 -16.01
CA GLY A 289 3.74 3.36 -14.68
C GLY A 289 4.33 2.13 -13.99
N THR A 290 3.83 1.79 -12.81
CA THR A 290 4.20 0.57 -12.04
C THR A 290 3.31 -0.64 -12.36
N ARG A 291 2.28 -0.45 -13.18
CA ARG A 291 1.29 -1.46 -13.51
C ARG A 291 1.74 -2.32 -14.69
N LEU A 292 1.99 -3.59 -14.45
CA LEU A 292 2.38 -4.56 -15.48
C LEU A 292 1.17 -4.93 -16.35
N LEU A 293 1.17 -4.52 -17.62
CA LEU A 293 0.10 -4.80 -18.57
C LEU A 293 0.24 -6.18 -19.22
N ALA A 294 1.48 -6.54 -19.55
CA ALA A 294 1.77 -7.81 -20.21
C ALA A 294 3.25 -8.21 -20.04
N GLU A 295 3.49 -9.50 -20.23
CA GLU A 295 4.83 -10.06 -20.43
C GLU A 295 4.92 -10.68 -21.82
N LYS A 296 6.05 -10.48 -22.48
CA LYS A 296 6.48 -11.26 -23.64
C LYS A 296 7.60 -12.19 -23.22
N ARG A 297 7.44 -13.47 -23.45
CA ARG A 297 8.36 -14.51 -23.01
C ARG A 297 8.99 -15.19 -24.23
N MET A 298 10.24 -15.61 -24.08
CA MET A 298 10.94 -16.34 -25.13
C MET A 298 10.33 -17.73 -25.38
N ASN A 299 9.89 -18.38 -24.30
CA ASN A 299 9.29 -19.71 -24.34
C ASN A 299 7.77 -19.63 -24.32
N SER A 300 7.10 -20.74 -24.68
CA SER A 300 5.64 -20.83 -24.58
C SER A 300 5.16 -20.81 -23.12
N PRO A 301 4.12 -20.05 -22.79
CA PRO A 301 3.38 -19.14 -23.68
C PRO A 301 4.24 -17.91 -24.03
N SER A 302 4.13 -17.46 -25.26
CA SER A 302 4.91 -16.30 -25.74
C SER A 302 4.46 -14.98 -25.15
N GLN A 303 3.23 -14.92 -24.61
CA GLN A 303 2.65 -13.72 -24.02
C GLN A 303 1.67 -14.04 -22.90
N ILE A 304 1.71 -13.23 -21.84
CA ILE A 304 0.69 -13.19 -20.79
C ILE A 304 0.22 -11.75 -20.68
N VAL A 305 -1.10 -11.54 -20.66
CA VAL A 305 -1.74 -10.22 -20.47
C VAL A 305 -2.45 -10.21 -19.14
N TYR A 306 -2.38 -9.11 -18.41
CA TYR A 306 -2.94 -8.97 -17.07
C TYR A 306 -4.17 -8.07 -17.06
N PHE A 307 -5.12 -8.40 -16.21
CA PHE A 307 -6.37 -7.68 -16.05
C PHE A 307 -6.46 -7.05 -14.66
N TYR A 308 -6.96 -5.83 -14.63
CA TYR A 308 -7.09 -5.05 -13.41
C TYR A 308 -8.48 -4.42 -13.33
N ASP A 309 -9.02 -4.40 -12.13
CA ASP A 309 -10.12 -3.51 -11.75
C ASP A 309 -9.61 -2.46 -10.72
N HIS A 310 -10.51 -1.69 -10.16
CA HIS A 310 -10.17 -0.72 -9.12
C HIS A 310 -9.67 -1.36 -7.80
N SER A 311 -9.82 -2.67 -7.62
CA SER A 311 -9.24 -3.41 -6.48
C SER A 311 -7.84 -3.99 -6.76
N GLY A 312 -7.23 -3.61 -7.87
CA GLY A 312 -5.92 -4.10 -8.31
C GLY A 312 -6.03 -5.25 -9.31
N ILE A 313 -5.03 -6.14 -9.34
CA ILE A 313 -5.00 -7.26 -10.30
C ILE A 313 -6.12 -8.26 -10.02
N VAL A 314 -6.83 -8.69 -11.07
CA VAL A 314 -7.99 -9.60 -10.97
C VAL A 314 -7.93 -10.82 -11.89
N GLY A 315 -6.95 -10.86 -12.79
CA GLY A 315 -6.83 -12.01 -13.68
C GLY A 315 -5.71 -11.89 -14.68
N LEU A 316 -5.59 -12.89 -15.52
CA LEU A 316 -4.63 -12.94 -16.62
C LEU A 316 -5.22 -13.65 -17.84
N GLN A 317 -4.61 -13.40 -18.97
CA GLN A 317 -4.81 -14.19 -20.19
C GLN A 317 -3.49 -14.85 -20.60
N VAL A 318 -3.52 -16.16 -20.78
CA VAL A 318 -2.43 -16.96 -21.35
C VAL A 318 -2.90 -17.42 -22.72
N ASP A 319 -2.21 -17.00 -23.75
CA ASP A 319 -2.65 -17.16 -25.16
C ASP A 319 -4.05 -16.58 -25.36
N SER A 320 -5.06 -17.39 -25.66
CA SER A 320 -6.46 -16.96 -25.79
C SER A 320 -7.33 -17.23 -24.56
N THR A 321 -6.80 -17.96 -23.57
CA THR A 321 -7.54 -18.41 -22.40
C THR A 321 -7.46 -17.38 -21.28
N LYS A 322 -8.62 -16.96 -20.79
CA LYS A 322 -8.73 -15.99 -19.70
C LYS A 322 -8.99 -16.68 -18.37
N TYR A 323 -8.32 -16.21 -17.34
CA TYR A 323 -8.42 -16.68 -15.97
C TYR A 323 -8.69 -15.49 -15.05
N TYR A 324 -9.38 -15.75 -13.93
CA TYR A 324 -9.62 -14.74 -12.91
C TYR A 324 -9.27 -15.27 -11.52
N TYR A 325 -9.03 -14.35 -10.59
CA TYR A 325 -8.53 -14.65 -9.26
C TYR A 325 -9.60 -14.52 -8.19
N ARG A 326 -9.53 -15.42 -7.20
CA ARG A 326 -10.02 -15.14 -5.87
C ARG A 326 -8.85 -14.66 -5.01
N LYS A 327 -9.07 -13.56 -4.31
CA LYS A 327 -8.12 -13.01 -3.32
C LYS A 327 -8.74 -13.17 -1.92
N ASN A 328 -7.89 -13.33 -0.90
CA ASN A 328 -8.32 -13.19 0.49
C ASN A 328 -8.35 -11.71 0.90
N LEU A 329 -8.76 -11.44 2.14
CA LEU A 329 -8.80 -10.09 2.70
C LEU A 329 -7.44 -9.37 2.63
N LEU A 330 -6.35 -10.12 2.71
CA LEU A 330 -4.98 -9.61 2.71
C LEU A 330 -4.45 -9.26 1.31
N GLY A 331 -5.23 -9.55 0.27
CA GLY A 331 -4.84 -9.33 -1.13
C GLY A 331 -4.02 -10.47 -1.74
N ASP A 332 -3.81 -11.58 -1.01
CA ASP A 332 -3.16 -12.77 -1.57
C ASP A 332 -4.06 -13.40 -2.62
N ILE A 333 -3.50 -13.76 -3.76
CA ILE A 333 -4.21 -14.59 -4.74
C ILE A 333 -4.25 -16.01 -4.21
N VAL A 334 -5.42 -16.46 -3.78
CA VAL A 334 -5.59 -17.77 -3.14
C VAL A 334 -6.16 -18.84 -4.09
N ALA A 335 -6.85 -18.45 -5.16
CA ALA A 335 -7.32 -19.39 -6.18
C ALA A 335 -7.40 -18.77 -7.57
N VAL A 336 -7.28 -19.60 -8.59
CA VAL A 336 -7.40 -19.25 -10.01
C VAL A 336 -8.55 -20.03 -10.63
N TYR A 337 -9.38 -19.34 -11.40
CA TYR A 337 -10.56 -19.91 -12.06
C TYR A 337 -10.51 -19.69 -13.57
N GLN A 338 -11.09 -20.65 -14.32
CA GLN A 338 -11.40 -20.54 -15.73
C GLN A 338 -12.91 -20.83 -15.90
N GLY A 339 -13.70 -19.84 -16.32
CA GLY A 339 -15.15 -19.99 -16.28
C GLY A 339 -15.63 -20.35 -14.87
N ASN A 340 -16.40 -21.42 -14.72
CA ASN A 340 -16.85 -21.91 -13.42
C ASN A 340 -15.88 -22.90 -12.76
N THR A 341 -14.77 -23.24 -13.41
CA THR A 341 -13.86 -24.28 -12.93
C THR A 341 -12.73 -23.67 -12.13
N LYS A 342 -12.53 -24.10 -10.89
CA LYS A 342 -11.32 -23.83 -10.11
C LYS A 342 -10.16 -24.61 -10.71
N VAL A 343 -9.14 -23.89 -11.21
CA VAL A 343 -7.93 -24.50 -11.78
C VAL A 343 -6.99 -25.00 -10.69
N GLY A 344 -6.97 -24.32 -9.57
CA GLY A 344 -6.20 -24.67 -8.39
C GLY A 344 -6.02 -23.47 -7.46
N GLU A 345 -5.09 -23.63 -6.51
CA GLU A 345 -4.93 -22.66 -5.43
C GLU A 345 -3.50 -22.53 -4.97
N TYR A 346 -3.24 -21.41 -4.26
CA TYR A 346 -2.02 -21.13 -3.53
C TYR A 346 -2.31 -21.12 -2.03
N VAL A 347 -1.42 -21.70 -1.26
CA VAL A 347 -1.43 -21.67 0.21
C VAL A 347 -0.16 -21.05 0.68
N TYR A 348 -0.26 -20.07 1.58
CA TYR A 348 0.87 -19.26 2.05
C TYR A 348 1.09 -19.45 3.55
N ASP A 349 2.36 -19.32 4.00
CA ASP A 349 2.62 -18.91 5.37
C ASP A 349 2.48 -17.37 5.50
N ALA A 350 2.57 -16.87 6.70
CA ALA A 350 2.43 -15.44 6.98
C ALA A 350 3.45 -14.56 6.22
N TRP A 351 4.59 -15.10 5.83
CA TRP A 351 5.67 -14.40 5.13
C TRP A 351 5.66 -14.56 3.61
N GLY A 352 4.68 -15.31 3.07
CA GLY A 352 4.52 -15.45 1.62
C GLY A 352 5.28 -16.62 1.00
N ASN A 353 5.89 -17.51 1.79
CA ASN A 353 6.29 -18.82 1.26
C ASN A 353 5.02 -19.58 0.89
N HIS A 354 5.01 -20.21 -0.30
CA HIS A 354 3.77 -20.77 -0.81
C HIS A 354 3.91 -22.19 -1.32
N ARG A 355 2.78 -22.90 -1.33
CA ARG A 355 2.57 -24.15 -2.05
C ARG A 355 1.46 -23.97 -3.08
N ILE A 356 1.54 -24.73 -4.16
CA ILE A 356 0.62 -24.68 -5.28
C ILE A 356 -0.08 -26.02 -5.39
N PHE A 357 -1.40 -26.00 -5.31
CA PHE A 357 -2.23 -27.20 -5.46
C PHE A 357 -3.07 -27.09 -6.72
N ASN A 358 -3.11 -28.16 -7.53
CA ASN A 358 -4.01 -28.22 -8.68
C ASN A 358 -5.49 -28.46 -8.22
N ALA A 359 -6.41 -28.48 -9.18
CA ALA A 359 -7.84 -28.68 -8.89
C ALA A 359 -8.17 -29.99 -8.15
N SER A 360 -7.30 -30.99 -8.26
CA SER A 360 -7.44 -32.29 -7.57
C SER A 360 -6.78 -32.32 -6.19
N GLY A 361 -6.25 -31.19 -5.71
CA GLY A 361 -5.56 -31.10 -4.42
C GLY A 361 -4.13 -31.66 -4.41
N VAL A 362 -3.57 -31.98 -5.58
CA VAL A 362 -2.18 -32.44 -5.69
C VAL A 362 -1.22 -31.26 -5.60
N ASP A 363 -0.22 -31.35 -4.74
CA ASP A 363 0.86 -30.38 -4.67
C ASP A 363 1.75 -30.46 -5.91
N ILE A 364 1.79 -29.38 -6.65
CA ILE A 364 2.56 -29.25 -7.90
C ILE A 364 3.72 -28.25 -7.78
N THR A 365 4.01 -27.74 -6.56
CA THR A 365 4.96 -26.65 -6.32
C THR A 365 6.31 -26.92 -6.98
N ASP A 366 6.92 -28.03 -6.72
CA ASP A 366 8.25 -28.39 -7.23
C ASP A 366 8.21 -29.41 -8.39
N ASN A 367 7.01 -29.77 -8.87
CA ASN A 367 6.86 -30.76 -9.93
C ASN A 367 7.03 -30.11 -11.32
N SER A 368 8.15 -30.39 -11.98
CA SER A 368 8.51 -29.83 -13.30
C SER A 368 7.54 -30.17 -14.43
N SER A 369 6.79 -31.29 -14.32
CA SER A 369 5.76 -31.68 -15.32
C SER A 369 4.64 -30.64 -15.43
N TYR A 370 4.49 -29.76 -14.44
CA TYR A 370 3.48 -28.70 -14.40
C TYR A 370 4.05 -27.31 -14.72
N ASN A 371 5.24 -27.16 -15.27
CA ASN A 371 5.84 -25.85 -15.52
C ASN A 371 5.01 -24.96 -16.45
N ASN A 372 4.24 -25.55 -17.38
CA ASN A 372 3.32 -24.84 -18.25
C ASN A 372 1.90 -24.69 -17.69
N ASN A 373 1.65 -25.13 -16.45
CA ASN A 373 0.36 -24.92 -15.79
C ASN A 373 0.20 -23.44 -15.44
N VAL A 374 -1.00 -22.86 -15.65
CA VAL A 374 -1.28 -21.45 -15.40
C VAL A 374 -0.96 -21.03 -13.96
N LEU A 375 -1.11 -21.93 -12.97
CA LEU A 375 -0.76 -21.66 -11.57
C LEU A 375 0.75 -21.41 -11.39
N LYS A 376 1.61 -22.04 -12.18
CA LYS A 376 3.05 -21.79 -12.18
C LYS A 376 3.45 -20.63 -13.09
N LEU A 377 2.74 -20.44 -14.19
CA LEU A 377 2.96 -19.33 -15.12
C LEU A 377 2.55 -17.98 -14.53
N ASN A 378 1.53 -17.98 -13.66
CA ASN A 378 1.10 -16.77 -12.97
C ASN A 378 2.17 -16.31 -11.98
N PRO A 379 2.78 -15.12 -12.18
CA PRO A 379 3.76 -14.60 -11.25
C PRO A 379 3.13 -13.88 -10.05
N PHE A 380 1.91 -13.36 -10.19
CA PHE A 380 1.25 -12.65 -9.11
C PHE A 380 0.70 -13.63 -8.06
N ARG A 381 1.11 -13.48 -6.81
CA ARG A 381 0.78 -14.42 -5.72
C ARG A 381 0.49 -13.72 -4.40
N TYR A 382 1.41 -13.83 -3.42
CA TYR A 382 1.31 -13.22 -2.09
C TYR A 382 1.17 -11.71 -2.20
N ARG A 383 0.17 -11.11 -1.58
CA ARG A 383 -0.19 -9.68 -1.64
C ARG A 383 -0.35 -9.12 -3.07
N GLY A 384 -0.53 -9.99 -4.06
CA GLY A 384 -0.50 -9.58 -5.47
C GLY A 384 0.89 -9.17 -5.97
N TYR A 385 1.98 -9.50 -5.27
CA TYR A 385 3.35 -9.23 -5.71
C TYR A 385 3.79 -10.17 -6.82
N TYR A 386 4.73 -9.69 -7.62
CA TYR A 386 5.34 -10.44 -8.70
C TYR A 386 6.41 -11.40 -8.17
N PHE A 387 6.18 -12.70 -8.25
CA PHE A 387 7.13 -13.76 -7.85
C PHE A 387 8.00 -14.18 -9.03
N ASP A 388 9.32 -13.98 -8.92
CA ASP A 388 10.29 -14.54 -9.85
C ASP A 388 10.60 -16.00 -9.49
N ALA A 389 10.08 -16.92 -10.28
CA ALA A 389 10.21 -18.36 -10.01
C ALA A 389 11.67 -18.85 -10.00
N GLU A 390 12.54 -18.20 -10.75
CA GLU A 390 13.95 -18.54 -10.89
C GLU A 390 14.79 -18.11 -9.68
N THR A 391 14.50 -16.91 -9.15
CA THR A 391 15.22 -16.37 -7.99
C THR A 391 14.57 -16.71 -6.65
N LYS A 392 13.29 -17.12 -6.68
CA LYS A 392 12.41 -17.33 -5.53
C LYS A 392 12.15 -16.06 -4.71
N LEU A 393 12.26 -14.90 -5.34
CA LEU A 393 12.06 -13.58 -4.74
C LEU A 393 10.77 -12.96 -5.25
N TYR A 394 10.17 -12.11 -4.43
CA TYR A 394 9.13 -11.18 -4.88
C TYR A 394 9.74 -9.86 -5.33
N TYR A 395 9.37 -9.38 -6.51
CA TYR A 395 9.71 -8.06 -7.01
C TYR A 395 8.61 -7.06 -6.62
N LEU A 396 8.94 -6.11 -5.78
CA LEU A 396 8.05 -5.06 -5.26
C LEU A 396 8.45 -3.70 -5.86
N ILE A 397 8.62 -3.62 -7.18
CA ILE A 397 9.00 -2.41 -7.93
C ILE A 397 10.34 -1.81 -7.47
N ASN A 398 10.45 -1.37 -6.21
CA ASN A 398 11.64 -0.70 -5.68
C ASN A 398 12.65 -1.66 -5.07
N ARG A 399 12.19 -2.74 -4.44
CA ARG A 399 13.05 -3.73 -3.76
C ARG A 399 12.65 -5.16 -4.10
N TYR A 400 13.54 -6.08 -3.76
CA TYR A 400 13.26 -7.51 -3.79
C TYR A 400 13.08 -8.05 -2.37
N TYR A 401 11.99 -8.77 -2.18
CA TYR A 401 11.63 -9.41 -0.92
C TYR A 401 11.87 -10.91 -0.99
N ASP A 402 12.55 -11.46 0.01
CA ASP A 402 12.78 -12.90 0.14
C ASP A 402 11.84 -13.49 1.21
N PRO A 403 10.80 -14.25 0.83
CA PRO A 403 9.89 -14.86 1.80
C PRO A 403 10.57 -15.94 2.67
N GLU A 404 11.67 -16.55 2.20
CA GLU A 404 12.41 -17.55 2.97
C GLU A 404 13.13 -16.91 4.16
N THR A 405 13.74 -15.75 3.96
CA THR A 405 14.41 -15.00 5.03
C THR A 405 13.50 -13.99 5.71
N SER A 406 12.28 -13.78 5.17
CA SER A 406 11.25 -12.88 5.70
C SER A 406 11.71 -11.41 5.75
N ARG A 407 12.53 -10.97 4.77
CA ARG A 407 13.08 -9.61 4.72
C ARG A 407 13.43 -9.14 3.31
N PHE A 408 13.64 -7.85 3.17
CA PHE A 408 14.20 -7.28 1.95
C PHE A 408 15.69 -7.61 1.79
N LEU A 409 16.16 -7.75 0.54
CA LEU A 409 17.55 -8.00 0.22
C LEU A 409 18.44 -6.79 0.47
N SER A 410 17.94 -5.60 0.13
CA SER A 410 18.65 -4.32 0.24
C SER A 410 18.00 -3.42 1.29
N ALA A 411 18.78 -2.51 1.85
CA ALA A 411 18.26 -1.46 2.70
C ALA A 411 17.27 -0.58 1.93
N ASP A 412 16.32 -0.02 2.64
CA ASP A 412 15.49 1.09 2.16
C ASP A 412 16.28 2.40 2.10
N ASP A 413 15.70 3.43 1.51
CA ASP A 413 16.26 4.77 1.58
C ASP A 413 16.30 5.27 3.03
N VAL A 414 17.39 5.92 3.40
CA VAL A 414 17.58 6.45 4.77
C VAL A 414 16.55 7.51 5.15
N SER A 415 15.87 8.12 4.19
CA SER A 415 14.76 9.03 4.44
C SER A 415 13.54 8.36 5.08
N TYR A 416 13.44 7.03 5.00
CA TYR A 416 12.39 6.22 5.65
C TYR A 416 12.74 5.81 7.09
N LEU A 417 13.94 6.15 7.59
CA LEU A 417 14.27 5.94 9.00
C LEU A 417 13.31 6.73 9.89
N ASN A 418 12.59 6.02 10.73
CA ASN A 418 11.70 6.64 11.72
C ASN A 418 12.02 6.11 13.12
N PRO A 419 12.87 6.82 13.89
CA PRO A 419 13.25 6.39 15.24
C PRO A 419 12.08 6.44 16.25
N GLU A 420 10.97 7.08 15.89
CA GLU A 420 9.79 7.20 16.76
C GLU A 420 8.85 5.99 16.64
N THR A 421 9.06 5.11 15.65
CA THR A 421 8.24 3.92 15.44
C THR A 421 9.01 2.64 15.77
N ILE A 422 8.28 1.65 16.30
CA ILE A 422 8.83 0.32 16.57
C ILE A 422 9.26 -0.31 15.23
N GLY A 423 10.54 -0.71 15.15
CA GLY A 423 11.10 -1.28 13.93
C GLY A 423 11.48 -0.26 12.85
N GLY A 424 11.18 1.03 13.03
CA GLY A 424 11.45 2.08 12.04
C GLY A 424 12.92 2.42 11.82
N LEU A 425 13.84 1.80 12.55
CA LEU A 425 15.29 1.88 12.31
C LEU A 425 15.83 0.74 11.45
N ASN A 426 15.07 -0.35 11.28
CA ASN A 426 15.51 -1.50 10.51
C ASN A 426 15.07 -1.40 9.04
N LEU A 427 15.92 -0.85 8.19
CA LEU A 427 15.65 -0.63 6.76
C LEU A 427 15.50 -1.93 5.93
N TYR A 428 15.73 -3.11 6.50
CA TYR A 428 15.56 -4.39 5.82
C TYR A 428 14.29 -5.13 6.25
N ALA A 429 13.63 -4.70 7.33
CA ALA A 429 12.46 -5.38 7.84
C ALA A 429 11.28 -5.28 6.85
N TYR A 430 10.59 -6.40 6.63
CA TYR A 430 9.35 -6.42 5.88
C TYR A 430 8.17 -6.23 6.84
N CYS A 431 7.29 -5.29 6.51
CA CYS A 431 6.03 -5.04 7.23
C CYS A 431 6.18 -4.87 8.74
N ASN A 432 7.29 -4.28 9.21
CA ASN A 432 7.59 -4.11 10.65
C ASN A 432 7.52 -5.43 11.44
N ASN A 433 7.86 -6.55 10.82
CA ASN A 433 7.75 -7.91 11.38
C ASN A 433 6.31 -8.35 11.74
N ASN A 434 5.31 -7.69 11.19
CA ASN A 434 3.90 -8.09 11.28
C ASN A 434 3.28 -8.21 9.88
N PRO A 435 3.64 -9.25 9.11
CA PRO A 435 3.16 -9.42 7.74
C PRO A 435 1.69 -9.81 7.67
N VAL A 436 1.06 -10.20 8.78
CA VAL A 436 -0.37 -10.50 8.85
C VAL A 436 -1.21 -9.22 8.85
N MET A 437 -0.72 -8.16 9.52
CA MET A 437 -1.42 -6.89 9.62
C MET A 437 -0.94 -5.82 8.64
N ASN A 438 0.21 -6.03 8.01
CA ASN A 438 0.84 -5.01 7.19
C ASN A 438 1.12 -5.52 5.78
N ILE A 439 1.16 -4.58 4.84
CA ILE A 439 1.62 -4.80 3.46
C ILE A 439 2.61 -3.71 3.07
N ASP A 440 3.46 -3.98 2.11
CA ASP A 440 4.35 -3.01 1.47
C ASP A 440 4.18 -3.13 -0.06
N PRO A 441 3.27 -2.37 -0.68
CA PRO A 441 2.89 -2.58 -2.07
C PRO A 441 4.02 -2.40 -3.08
N GLU A 442 4.96 -1.51 -2.81
CA GLU A 442 6.01 -1.13 -3.75
C GLU A 442 7.44 -1.31 -3.20
N GLY A 443 7.57 -1.85 -2.00
CA GLY A 443 8.86 -2.07 -1.36
C GLY A 443 9.52 -0.79 -0.82
N THR A 444 8.73 0.17 -0.35
CA THR A 444 9.23 1.43 0.24
C THR A 444 8.42 1.89 1.44
N PHE A 445 7.16 1.52 1.55
CA PHE A 445 6.25 2.04 2.56
C PHE A 445 5.31 0.96 3.10
N VAL A 446 5.30 0.82 4.42
CA VAL A 446 4.46 -0.16 5.13
C VAL A 446 3.08 0.42 5.40
N LEU A 447 2.04 -0.27 4.95
CA LEU A 447 0.64 0.05 5.21
C LEU A 447 0.05 -0.95 6.19
N SER A 448 -0.60 -0.45 7.24
CA SER A 448 -1.34 -1.33 8.15
C SER A 448 -2.67 -1.77 7.56
N MET A 449 -3.03 -3.02 7.77
CA MET A 449 -4.31 -3.61 7.33
C MET A 449 -5.52 -3.15 8.14
N LEU A 450 -5.34 -2.45 9.26
CA LEU A 450 -6.41 -1.64 9.85
C LEU A 450 -7.06 -0.71 8.81
N LEU A 451 -6.36 -0.52 7.70
CA LEU A 451 -6.75 0.25 6.53
C LEU A 451 -7.37 -0.58 5.40
N VAL A 452 -7.63 -1.89 5.56
CA VAL A 452 -8.11 -2.72 4.43
C VAL A 452 -9.49 -2.27 3.93
N GLY A 453 -10.37 -1.78 4.79
CA GLY A 453 -11.56 -1.03 4.34
C GLY A 453 -11.19 0.24 3.57
N ALA A 454 -10.07 0.88 3.91
CA ALA A 454 -9.52 2.05 3.26
C ALA A 454 -8.53 1.71 2.12
N LEU A 455 -7.91 0.52 2.10
CA LEU A 455 -6.96 0.09 1.07
C LEU A 455 -7.59 -0.07 -0.31
N ILE A 456 -8.87 -0.37 -0.37
CA ILE A 456 -9.61 -0.35 -1.63
C ILE A 456 -9.68 1.10 -2.16
N GLY A 457 -9.79 2.08 -1.26
CA GLY A 457 -9.65 3.51 -1.57
C GLY A 457 -8.20 3.95 -1.80
N PHE A 458 -7.22 3.35 -1.09
CA PHE A 458 -5.80 3.70 -1.19
C PHE A 458 -5.19 3.33 -2.54
N ALA A 459 -5.35 2.10 -3.00
CA ALA A 459 -4.80 1.68 -4.30
C ALA A 459 -5.34 2.56 -5.43
N THR A 460 -6.56 3.06 -5.27
CA THR A 460 -7.20 3.97 -6.21
C THR A 460 -6.66 5.39 -6.07
N SER A 461 -6.58 5.92 -4.86
CA SER A 461 -6.09 7.30 -4.60
C SER A 461 -4.59 7.42 -4.89
N PHE A 462 -3.80 6.41 -4.56
CA PHE A 462 -2.38 6.33 -4.88
C PHE A 462 -2.14 6.28 -6.39
N ALA A 463 -2.83 5.40 -7.12
CA ALA A 463 -2.72 5.31 -8.57
C ALA A 463 -3.19 6.60 -9.26
N ILE A 464 -4.22 7.26 -8.73
CA ILE A 464 -4.72 8.54 -9.22
C ILE A 464 -3.72 9.66 -8.92
N SER A 465 -3.21 9.77 -7.70
CA SER A 465 -2.22 10.79 -7.33
C SER A 465 -0.93 10.62 -8.11
N ALA A 466 -0.40 9.40 -8.24
CA ALA A 466 0.76 9.12 -9.06
C ALA A 466 0.51 9.45 -10.55
N THR A 467 -0.69 9.19 -11.06
CA THR A 467 -1.06 9.53 -12.44
C THR A 467 -1.19 11.04 -12.64
N ILE A 468 -1.76 11.75 -11.67
CA ILE A 468 -1.88 13.21 -11.70
C ILE A 468 -0.49 13.87 -11.64
N GLN A 469 0.39 13.43 -10.75
CA GLN A 469 1.74 14.00 -10.60
C GLN A 469 2.61 13.70 -11.83
N MET A 470 2.54 12.50 -12.39
CA MET A 470 3.18 12.19 -13.67
C MET A 470 2.67 13.11 -14.78
N ALA A 471 1.39 13.48 -14.71
CA ALA A 471 0.75 14.36 -15.67
C ALA A 471 1.10 15.85 -15.47
N THR A 472 1.25 16.32 -14.23
CA THR A 472 1.51 17.75 -13.93
C THR A 472 2.99 18.09 -13.93
N ASP A 473 3.84 17.25 -13.36
CA ASP A 473 5.23 17.59 -13.06
C ASP A 473 6.24 16.85 -13.96
N GLY A 474 5.75 15.85 -14.72
CA GLY A 474 6.61 15.00 -15.57
C GLY A 474 7.46 14.01 -14.78
N GLU A 475 7.38 14.05 -13.46
CA GLU A 475 8.02 13.14 -12.52
C GLU A 475 7.01 12.81 -11.43
N VAL A 476 6.88 11.54 -11.06
CA VAL A 476 6.10 11.16 -9.89
C VAL A 476 6.95 11.42 -8.67
N ASN A 477 6.54 12.36 -7.86
CA ASN A 477 7.01 12.39 -6.49
C ASN A 477 6.29 11.29 -5.72
N TRP A 478 6.90 10.12 -5.70
CA TRP A 478 6.37 8.92 -5.06
C TRP A 478 6.08 9.14 -3.56
N GLY A 479 6.85 10.04 -2.93
CA GLY A 479 6.60 10.47 -1.56
C GLY A 479 5.26 11.19 -1.41
N THR A 480 4.94 12.13 -2.31
CA THR A 480 3.67 12.87 -2.26
C THR A 480 2.48 11.98 -2.59
N ALA A 481 2.60 11.12 -3.61
CA ALA A 481 1.54 10.18 -3.98
C ALA A 481 1.26 9.16 -2.85
N ALA A 482 2.32 8.66 -2.20
CA ALA A 482 2.20 7.79 -1.03
C ALA A 482 1.61 8.52 0.18
N ILE A 483 1.95 9.79 0.35
CA ILE A 483 1.42 10.64 1.43
C ILE A 483 -0.07 10.91 1.21
N ASP A 484 -0.50 11.30 0.02
CA ASP A 484 -1.92 11.53 -0.29
C ASP A 484 -2.75 10.24 -0.12
N GLY A 485 -2.22 9.10 -0.57
CA GLY A 485 -2.80 7.80 -0.32
C GLY A 485 -2.83 7.44 1.18
N ALA A 486 -1.73 7.67 1.91
CA ALA A 486 -1.62 7.36 3.33
C ALA A 486 -2.53 8.25 4.20
N PHE A 487 -2.66 9.54 3.89
CA PHE A 487 -3.53 10.43 4.66
C PHE A 487 -5.00 10.12 4.45
N GLY A 488 -5.43 9.76 3.24
CA GLY A 488 -6.77 9.22 2.99
C GLY A 488 -7.04 7.94 3.78
N ALA A 489 -6.04 7.09 3.88
CA ALA A 489 -6.11 5.83 4.62
C ALA A 489 -6.06 6.02 6.15
N ILE A 490 -5.18 6.89 6.67
CA ILE A 490 -5.03 7.15 8.12
C ILE A 490 -6.28 7.85 8.68
N SER A 491 -6.92 8.71 7.89
CA SER A 491 -8.20 9.32 8.25
C SER A 491 -9.27 8.26 8.56
N GLY A 492 -9.31 7.15 7.78
CA GLY A 492 -10.16 5.99 8.05
C GLY A 492 -9.73 5.16 9.28
N ALA A 493 -8.40 4.97 9.47
CA ALA A 493 -7.87 4.12 10.56
C ALA A 493 -8.04 4.74 11.95
N LEU A 494 -7.93 6.06 12.06
CA LEU A 494 -8.14 6.75 13.34
C LEU A 494 -9.56 6.60 13.88
N ALA A 495 -10.54 6.37 13.00
CA ALA A 495 -11.89 6.02 13.40
C ALA A 495 -11.98 4.65 14.11
N VAL A 496 -10.97 3.79 13.94
CA VAL A 496 -10.95 2.40 14.44
C VAL A 496 -10.38 2.29 15.88
N THR A 497 -9.53 3.24 16.30
CA THR A 497 -8.73 3.09 17.54
C THR A 497 -9.51 3.27 18.85
N GLY A 498 -10.85 3.39 18.83
CA GLY A 498 -11.66 3.57 20.03
C GLY A 498 -11.41 4.90 20.78
N ILE A 499 -10.65 5.80 20.17
CA ILE A 499 -10.53 7.19 20.58
C ILE A 499 -11.88 7.84 20.26
N GLY A 500 -12.63 8.30 21.26
CA GLY A 500 -13.96 8.89 21.04
C GLY A 500 -13.96 10.00 19.98
N ALA A 501 -15.13 10.33 19.45
CA ALA A 501 -15.32 11.28 18.30
C ALA A 501 -14.48 12.58 18.39
N VAL A 502 -14.17 13.03 19.60
CA VAL A 502 -13.31 14.18 19.86
C VAL A 502 -11.84 13.89 19.58
N GLY A 503 -11.36 12.70 19.97
CA GLY A 503 -9.98 12.27 19.68
C GLY A 503 -9.76 12.07 18.18
N ILE A 504 -10.74 11.51 17.47
CA ILE A 504 -10.73 11.36 16.00
C ILE A 504 -10.67 12.74 15.32
N GLY A 505 -11.45 13.72 15.81
CA GLY A 505 -11.42 15.08 15.29
C GLY A 505 -10.05 15.74 15.42
N PHE A 506 -9.38 15.59 16.57
CA PHE A 506 -8.04 16.14 16.77
C PHE A 506 -6.96 15.39 15.97
N ALA A 507 -7.08 14.08 15.88
CA ALA A 507 -6.16 13.29 15.06
C ALA A 507 -6.30 13.63 13.57
N ASN A 508 -7.52 13.77 13.06
CA ASN A 508 -7.77 14.21 11.67
C ASN A 508 -7.30 15.65 11.43
N ALA A 509 -7.41 16.54 12.42
CA ALA A 509 -6.86 17.89 12.32
C ALA A 509 -5.33 17.87 12.23
N GLY A 510 -4.68 17.08 13.08
CA GLY A 510 -3.22 16.90 13.05
C GLY A 510 -2.74 16.32 11.72
N LEU A 511 -3.43 15.32 11.22
CA LEU A 511 -3.15 14.69 9.92
C LEU A 511 -3.37 15.66 8.75
N SER A 512 -4.47 16.40 8.74
CA SER A 512 -4.75 17.39 7.69
C SER A 512 -3.71 18.51 7.70
N ALA A 513 -3.25 18.95 8.89
CA ALA A 513 -2.16 19.92 9.01
C ALA A 513 -0.85 19.35 8.48
N ALA A 514 -0.51 18.12 8.85
CA ALA A 514 0.70 17.46 8.40
C ALA A 514 0.69 17.22 6.89
N ASN A 515 -0.43 16.74 6.34
CA ASN A 515 -0.59 16.58 4.89
C ASN A 515 -0.42 17.92 4.17
N SER A 516 -1.15 18.95 4.58
CA SER A 516 -1.04 20.28 3.96
C SER A 516 0.36 20.87 4.09
N LEU A 517 1.05 20.66 5.23
CA LEU A 517 2.42 21.11 5.43
C LEU A 517 3.39 20.41 4.48
N ILE A 518 3.29 19.11 4.37
CA ILE A 518 4.17 18.29 3.54
C ILE A 518 3.91 18.58 2.05
N THR A 519 2.65 18.57 1.63
CA THR A 519 2.27 18.82 0.24
C THR A 519 2.71 20.25 -0.19
N THR A 520 2.39 21.27 0.60
CA THR A 520 2.83 22.64 0.31
C THR A 520 4.34 22.77 0.38
N GLY A 521 5.01 22.05 1.29
CA GLY A 521 6.47 22.01 1.40
C GLY A 521 7.13 21.47 0.14
N ILE A 522 6.61 20.37 -0.39
CA ILE A 522 7.11 19.75 -1.61
C ILE A 522 6.83 20.63 -2.83
N GLU A 523 5.60 21.13 -2.99
CA GLU A 523 5.20 22.00 -4.09
C GLU A 523 6.05 23.28 -4.16
N LYS A 524 6.47 23.81 -3.01
CA LYS A 524 7.22 25.05 -2.90
C LYS A 524 8.70 24.86 -2.54
N ASN A 525 9.25 23.66 -2.72
CA ASN A 525 10.63 23.32 -2.33
C ASN A 525 10.97 23.78 -0.90
N TRP A 526 10.04 23.57 0.04
CA TRP A 526 10.12 23.96 1.45
C TRP A 526 10.28 25.49 1.67
N GLN A 527 9.97 26.30 0.66
CA GLN A 527 9.94 27.76 0.76
C GLN A 527 8.51 28.23 1.05
N PHE A 528 8.11 28.15 2.29
CA PHE A 528 6.79 28.61 2.74
C PHE A 528 6.71 30.11 2.81
N ASN A 529 5.57 30.67 2.37
CA ASN A 529 5.15 31.99 2.76
C ASN A 529 4.13 31.91 3.91
N ILE A 530 3.85 33.05 4.49
CA ILE A 530 3.02 33.21 5.66
C ILE A 530 1.56 32.78 5.44
N LEU A 531 1.05 32.98 4.23
CA LEU A 531 -0.30 32.56 3.84
C LEU A 531 -0.41 31.03 3.82
N ASP A 532 0.63 30.33 3.40
CA ASP A 532 0.68 28.87 3.39
C ASP A 532 0.52 28.31 4.80
N GLY A 533 1.24 28.88 5.78
CA GLY A 533 1.12 28.50 7.19
C GLY A 533 -0.28 28.79 7.77
N ALA A 534 -0.90 29.91 7.40
CA ALA A 534 -2.24 30.26 7.84
C ALA A 534 -3.30 29.29 7.28
N PHE A 535 -3.20 28.90 6.01
CA PHE A 535 -4.10 27.92 5.40
C PHE A 535 -3.93 26.52 5.99
N ILE A 536 -2.72 26.10 6.29
CA ILE A 536 -2.44 24.81 6.94
C ILE A 536 -3.12 24.75 8.31
N VAL A 537 -2.93 25.79 9.14
CA VAL A 537 -3.50 25.85 10.48
C VAL A 537 -5.04 25.97 10.44
N LEU A 538 -5.57 26.75 9.52
CA LEU A 538 -7.02 26.92 9.38
C LEU A 538 -7.68 25.65 8.85
N GLY A 539 -7.08 24.98 7.87
CA GLY A 539 -7.53 23.71 7.33
C GLY A 539 -7.55 22.60 8.40
N ALA A 540 -6.48 22.54 9.21
CA ALA A 540 -6.39 21.62 10.34
C ALA A 540 -7.47 21.88 11.40
N ALA A 541 -7.68 23.13 11.76
CA ALA A 541 -8.69 23.51 12.73
C ALA A 541 -10.12 23.19 12.22
N MET A 542 -10.39 23.43 10.95
CA MET A 542 -11.67 23.09 10.32
C MET A 542 -11.89 21.57 10.24
N SER A 543 -10.91 20.81 9.84
CA SER A 543 -10.99 19.33 9.80
C SER A 543 -11.25 18.73 11.18
N GLY A 544 -10.60 19.26 12.22
CA GLY A 544 -10.84 18.86 13.61
C GLY A 544 -12.24 19.20 14.12
N VAL A 545 -12.76 20.35 13.72
CA VAL A 545 -14.10 20.80 14.09
C VAL A 545 -15.16 19.98 13.35
N ILE A 546 -14.99 19.70 12.07
CA ILE A 546 -15.97 18.94 11.26
C ILE A 546 -15.98 17.46 11.69
N GLY A 547 -14.82 16.83 11.90
CA GLY A 547 -14.73 15.44 12.37
C GLY A 547 -15.29 15.20 13.78
N GLY A 548 -15.37 16.27 14.61
CA GLY A 548 -15.91 16.20 15.99
C GLY A 548 -17.36 16.66 16.16
N LEU A 549 -17.97 17.29 15.12
CA LEU A 549 -19.19 18.06 15.24
C LEU A 549 -20.51 17.28 15.16
N THR A 550 -20.50 15.96 15.05
CA THR A 550 -21.74 15.18 15.05
C THR A 550 -22.54 15.25 16.36
N ARG A 551 -21.98 15.88 17.41
CA ARG A 551 -22.75 16.20 18.64
C ARG A 551 -22.39 17.56 19.22
N LYS A 552 -23.28 18.53 19.00
CA LYS A 552 -23.27 19.90 19.55
C LYS A 552 -22.99 20.00 21.06
N ALA A 553 -23.27 18.97 21.82
CA ALA A 553 -23.10 18.91 23.29
C ALA A 553 -21.65 18.67 23.75
N ALA A 554 -20.79 18.04 22.93
CA ALA A 554 -19.40 17.75 23.32
C ALA A 554 -18.49 18.98 23.14
N LEU A 555 -18.75 19.79 22.14
CA LEU A 555 -17.99 21.03 21.89
C LEU A 555 -18.23 22.11 22.95
N GLN A 556 -19.44 22.23 23.47
CA GLN A 556 -19.75 23.19 24.54
C GLN A 556 -19.04 22.88 25.87
N LYS A 557 -18.66 21.62 26.10
CA LYS A 557 -17.86 21.20 27.27
C LYS A 557 -16.36 21.40 27.11
N LEU A 558 -15.86 21.42 25.87
CA LEU A 558 -14.42 21.50 25.57
C LEU A 558 -13.95 22.93 25.29
N LEU A 559 -14.81 23.76 24.75
CA LEU A 559 -14.51 25.17 24.44
C LEU A 559 -15.60 26.04 25.04
N PRO A 560 -15.34 26.73 26.16
CA PRO A 560 -16.31 27.66 26.77
C PRO A 560 -16.55 28.92 25.93
N VAL A 561 -16.05 28.99 24.70
CA VAL A 561 -16.13 30.15 23.78
C VAL A 561 -17.23 29.93 22.76
N LYS A 562 -18.09 30.91 22.59
CA LYS A 562 -19.30 30.81 21.75
C LYS A 562 -19.06 30.87 20.24
N SER A 563 -17.94 31.42 19.81
CA SER A 563 -17.55 31.48 18.38
C SER A 563 -16.05 31.70 18.17
N LEU A 564 -15.54 31.42 16.95
CA LEU A 564 -14.16 31.72 16.54
C LEU A 564 -13.85 33.23 16.65
N ALA A 565 -14.86 34.09 16.42
CA ALA A 565 -14.76 35.54 16.59
C ALA A 565 -14.53 35.94 18.05
N ASP A 566 -15.14 35.23 19.02
CA ASP A 566 -14.91 35.45 20.45
C ASP A 566 -13.50 35.01 20.87
N MET A 567 -12.92 33.98 20.25
CA MET A 567 -11.52 33.61 20.47
C MET A 567 -10.55 34.67 19.94
N ALA A 568 -10.85 35.28 18.82
CA ALA A 568 -10.07 36.38 18.25
C ALA A 568 -10.13 37.65 19.13
N HIS A 569 -11.28 37.92 19.76
CA HIS A 569 -11.49 39.10 20.61
C HIS A 569 -11.01 38.95 22.06
N THR A 570 -10.94 37.72 22.62
CA THR A 570 -10.79 37.51 24.07
C THR A 570 -9.38 37.13 24.53
N GLY A 571 -8.36 37.69 24.05
CA GLY A 571 -7.07 37.58 24.72
C GLY A 571 -6.13 36.46 24.28
N VAL A 572 -6.56 35.50 23.43
CA VAL A 572 -5.65 34.54 22.80
C VAL A 572 -4.73 35.30 21.84
N LEU A 573 -5.28 36.25 21.07
CA LEU A 573 -4.52 37.16 20.20
C LEU A 573 -3.63 38.13 21.01
N ASN A 574 -4.11 38.63 22.15
CA ASN A 574 -3.28 39.47 23.03
C ASN A 574 -2.17 38.69 23.70
N ALA A 575 -2.36 37.42 24.03
CA ALA A 575 -1.33 36.54 24.58
C ALA A 575 -0.27 36.13 23.53
N VAL A 576 -0.68 35.96 22.27
CA VAL A 576 0.22 35.67 21.15
C VAL A 576 0.97 36.92 20.69
N ALA A 577 0.37 38.11 20.77
CA ALA A 577 0.99 39.39 20.47
C ALA A 577 2.04 39.85 21.51
N ALA A 578 1.96 39.34 22.75
CA ALA A 578 2.98 39.63 23.75
C ALA A 578 4.27 38.83 23.53
N LYS A 579 5.39 39.51 23.59
CA LYS A 579 6.79 39.11 23.23
C LYS A 579 7.36 37.78 23.76
N SER A 580 6.61 36.90 24.41
CA SER A 580 7.03 35.59 24.92
C SER A 580 6.27 34.42 24.26
N GLY A 581 5.85 34.61 23.07
CA GLY A 581 5.33 33.74 22.02
C GLY A 581 4.62 32.43 22.47
N VAL A 582 5.28 31.33 22.23
CA VAL A 582 4.66 29.99 22.36
C VAL A 582 4.35 29.62 23.81
N LYS A 583 5.16 29.97 24.79
CA LYS A 583 4.87 29.70 26.21
C LYS A 583 3.58 30.37 26.69
N GLN A 584 3.32 31.58 26.20
CA GLN A 584 2.08 32.29 26.56
C GLN A 584 0.89 31.81 25.74
N ALA A 585 1.09 31.44 24.47
CA ALA A 585 0.07 30.80 23.65
C ALA A 585 -0.31 29.42 24.23
N THR A 586 0.67 28.64 24.69
CA THR A 586 0.45 27.37 25.37
C THR A 586 -0.29 27.57 26.72
N ALA A 587 0.07 28.60 27.47
CA ALA A 587 -0.62 28.97 28.73
C ALA A 587 -2.02 29.54 28.50
N ALA A 588 -2.26 30.23 27.39
CA ALA A 588 -3.59 30.68 26.98
C ALA A 588 -4.44 29.48 26.50
N MET A 589 -3.89 28.58 25.71
CA MET A 589 -4.56 27.35 25.27
C MET A 589 -4.88 26.44 26.46
N SER A 590 -4.01 26.33 27.48
CA SER A 590 -4.27 25.53 28.68
C SER A 590 -5.43 26.04 29.54
N ARG A 591 -5.82 27.30 29.40
CA ARG A 591 -7.01 27.86 30.07
C ARG A 591 -8.32 27.47 29.38
N TYR A 592 -8.27 27.10 28.09
CA TYR A 592 -9.43 26.85 27.24
C TYR A 592 -9.49 25.42 26.70
N ALA A 593 -8.42 24.63 26.80
CA ALA A 593 -8.32 23.25 26.33
C ALA A 593 -7.96 22.28 27.46
N ASN A 594 -8.26 21.00 27.27
CA ASN A 594 -7.92 19.96 28.23
C ASN A 594 -6.39 19.88 28.46
N PRO A 595 -5.90 19.81 29.72
CA PRO A 595 -4.47 19.76 30.07
C PRO A 595 -3.66 18.66 29.35
N ALA A 596 -4.30 17.53 29.04
CA ALA A 596 -3.65 16.42 28.31
C ALA A 596 -3.31 16.81 26.86
N ILE A 597 -4.14 17.61 26.21
CA ILE A 597 -3.94 18.11 24.85
C ILE A 597 -2.83 19.15 24.83
N THR A 598 -2.81 20.01 25.84
CA THR A 598 -1.76 21.04 25.97
C THR A 598 -0.38 20.42 26.21
N LYS A 599 -0.33 19.34 27.00
CA LYS A 599 0.90 18.59 27.23
C LYS A 599 1.37 17.87 25.97
N TYR A 600 0.46 17.24 25.23
CA TYR A 600 0.79 16.57 23.98
C TYR A 600 1.38 17.55 22.94
N PHE A 601 0.79 18.74 22.80
CA PHE A 601 1.34 19.80 21.94
C PHE A 601 2.69 20.31 22.43
N ALA A 602 2.88 20.47 23.73
CA ALA A 602 4.14 20.94 24.29
C ALA A 602 5.26 19.89 24.16
N ASP A 603 4.95 18.62 24.34
CA ASP A 603 5.93 17.52 24.29
C ASP A 603 6.27 17.09 22.84
N THR A 604 5.37 17.33 21.86
CA THR A 604 5.53 16.85 20.46
C THR A 604 6.17 17.92 19.54
N ILE A 605 6.20 19.20 19.93
CA ILE A 605 6.60 20.31 19.04
C ILE A 605 7.96 20.94 19.45
N ILE A 606 8.60 20.48 20.52
CA ILE A 606 9.76 21.18 21.10
C ILE A 606 11.10 20.53 20.76
N ASP A 607 11.64 20.87 19.59
CA ASP A 607 13.07 21.09 19.39
C ASP A 607 13.28 22.61 19.21
N ASP A 608 14.23 23.20 19.93
CA ASP A 608 14.44 24.67 20.02
C ASP A 608 14.65 25.35 18.66
N THR A 609 15.12 24.64 17.65
CA THR A 609 15.36 25.14 16.28
C THR A 609 14.06 25.29 15.48
N MET A 610 13.11 24.38 15.63
CA MET A 610 11.80 24.43 15.01
C MET A 610 10.91 25.51 15.64
N MET A 611 11.08 25.75 16.93
CA MET A 611 10.30 26.69 17.70
C MET A 611 10.46 28.15 17.20
N ASN A 612 11.68 28.59 16.88
CA ASN A 612 11.94 29.91 16.33
C ASN A 612 11.32 30.10 14.93
N TYR A 613 11.29 29.05 14.13
CA TYR A 613 10.70 29.07 12.79
C TYR A 613 9.17 29.18 12.85
N TYR A 614 8.52 28.37 13.69
CA TYR A 614 7.06 28.43 13.89
C TYR A 614 6.58 29.73 14.54
N GLN A 615 7.36 30.33 15.45
CA GLN A 615 7.05 31.66 16.01
C GLN A 615 7.00 32.74 14.92
N THR A 616 7.93 32.70 13.97
CA THR A 616 7.99 33.66 12.86
C THR A 616 6.81 33.47 11.91
N LEU A 617 6.45 32.22 11.57
CA LEU A 617 5.31 31.91 10.71
C LEU A 617 3.97 32.28 11.33
N LEU A 618 3.76 31.96 12.62
CA LEU A 618 2.51 32.27 13.33
C LEU A 618 2.29 33.77 13.46
N TRP A 619 3.36 34.52 13.77
CA TRP A 619 3.30 35.99 13.90
C TRP A 619 2.94 36.68 12.60
N ALA A 620 3.54 36.24 11.55
CA ALA A 620 3.34 36.85 10.26
C ALA A 620 1.97 36.49 9.64
N SER A 621 1.44 35.29 9.89
CA SER A 621 0.10 34.88 9.48
C SER A 621 -0.98 35.68 10.20
N LEU A 622 -0.81 35.92 11.49
CA LEU A 622 -1.71 36.77 12.29
C LEU A 622 -1.70 38.23 11.83
N LYS A 623 -0.53 38.78 11.50
CA LYS A 623 -0.39 40.16 11.05
C LYS A 623 -1.16 40.43 9.75
N ARG A 624 -1.03 39.56 8.71
CA ARG A 624 -1.74 39.73 7.43
C ARG A 624 -3.23 39.42 7.53
N GLY A 625 -3.63 38.46 8.37
CA GLY A 625 -5.04 38.18 8.62
C GLY A 625 -5.74 39.38 9.27
N LEU A 626 -5.04 40.08 10.16
CA LEU A 626 -5.55 41.32 10.78
C LEU A 626 -5.54 42.51 9.81
N GLU A 627 -4.53 42.67 8.98
CA GLU A 627 -4.47 43.70 7.93
C GLU A 627 -5.55 43.50 6.86
N GLY A 628 -5.99 42.24 6.57
CA GLY A 628 -7.10 41.95 5.64
C GLY A 628 -8.49 42.12 6.26
N ILE A 629 -8.61 42.21 7.58
CA ILE A 629 -9.89 42.40 8.29
C ILE A 629 -10.08 43.86 8.68
N PHE A 630 -9.02 44.62 8.89
CA PHE A 630 -9.04 45.97 9.41
C PHE A 630 -8.43 47.04 8.46
N GLY A 631 -7.92 46.62 7.32
CA GLY A 631 -7.48 47.48 6.19
C GLY A 631 -8.52 47.47 5.06
#